data_a26edfb191e608eb136911774946eae1
#
_entry.id   a26edfb191e608eb136911774946eae1
#
_cell.length_a   1.000
_cell.length_b   1.000
_cell.length_c   1.000
_cell.angle_alpha   90.00
_cell.angle_beta   90.00
_cell.angle_gamma   90.00
#
_symmetry.space_group_name_H-M   'P 1'
#
loop_
_entity.id
_entity.type
_entity.pdbx_description
1 polymer ?
#
loop_
_entity_poly.entity_id
_entity_poly.type
_entity_poly.pdbx_seq_one_letter_code
_entity_poly.pdbx_strand_id
1 'polypeptide(L)'
;MTENKEPIVYVIQELPGTSVGRPKFNIMGALKYGKLKVLLKENTQIVLSPGPIVFELRRLLKNYTSQDYLLLSGDPAVILLAGMIASDINNGKVNVLKWDRQEKVYYPLEINLHERGDIDE
;
A
#
# COMPACT_ATOMS: atom_id res chain seq x y z
N MET A 1 5.31 -20.37 -20.63
CA MET A 1 5.74 -20.55 -19.26
C MET A 1 5.37 -19.35 -18.41
N THR A 2 4.68 -19.61 -17.36
CA THR A 2 4.28 -18.54 -16.48
C THR A 2 5.30 -18.39 -15.38
N GLU A 3 5.76 -17.20 -15.18
CA GLU A 3 6.61 -16.92 -14.06
C GLU A 3 5.76 -16.71 -12.83
N ASN A 4 6.14 -17.34 -11.76
CA ASN A 4 5.50 -17.10 -10.48
C ASN A 4 6.04 -15.82 -9.93
N LYS A 5 5.28 -14.76 -10.11
CA LYS A 5 5.67 -13.47 -9.56
C LYS A 5 5.53 -13.52 -8.06
N GLU A 6 6.58 -13.16 -7.37
CA GLU A 6 6.54 -13.06 -5.92
C GLU A 6 5.70 -11.86 -5.53
N PRO A 7 4.75 -12.03 -4.58
CA PRO A 7 3.96 -10.89 -4.12
C PRO A 7 4.81 -9.78 -3.54
N ILE A 8 4.37 -8.56 -3.74
CA ILE A 8 5.07 -7.39 -3.25
C ILE A 8 4.16 -6.66 -2.27
N VAL A 9 4.72 -6.25 -1.13
CA VAL A 9 4.06 -5.36 -0.21
C VAL A 9 4.62 -3.97 -0.48
N TYR A 10 3.83 -3.12 -1.09
CA TYR A 10 4.21 -1.74 -1.35
C TYR A 10 3.98 -0.92 -0.09
N VAL A 11 5.06 -0.56 0.60
CA VAL A 11 4.98 0.30 1.75
C VAL A 11 4.83 1.72 1.21
N ILE A 12 3.64 2.28 1.35
CA ILE A 12 3.31 3.53 0.66
C ILE A 12 4.30 4.62 1.02
N GLN A 13 4.56 4.78 2.31
CA GLN A 13 5.52 5.77 2.76
C GLN A 13 6.39 5.17 3.84
N GLU A 14 7.66 5.49 3.80
CA GLU A 14 8.62 4.98 4.78
C GLU A 14 8.17 5.34 6.19
N LEU A 15 8.15 4.33 7.07
CA LEU A 15 7.75 4.54 8.45
C LEU A 15 8.90 5.15 9.24
N PRO A 16 8.61 6.04 10.19
CA PRO A 16 9.65 6.68 10.97
C PRO A 16 10.51 5.66 11.68
N GLY A 17 11.82 5.83 11.57
CA GLY A 17 12.79 4.99 12.27
C GLY A 17 13.11 3.67 11.59
N THR A 18 12.42 3.30 10.53
CA THR A 18 12.69 2.00 9.91
C THR A 18 14.04 1.95 9.22
N SER A 19 14.54 3.09 8.76
CA SER A 19 15.78 3.13 8.01
C SER A 19 17.02 3.23 8.91
N VAL A 20 16.84 3.38 10.22
CA VAL A 20 17.98 3.53 11.13
C VAL A 20 18.14 2.38 12.11
N GLY A 21 17.53 1.25 11.81
CA GLY A 21 17.76 0.04 12.60
C GLY A 21 16.96 -0.07 13.88
N ARG A 22 16.21 0.96 14.25
CA ARG A 22 15.32 0.92 15.41
C ARG A 22 13.94 1.39 15.01
N PRO A 23 13.21 0.57 14.30
CA PRO A 23 11.89 0.99 13.80
C PRO A 23 10.93 1.24 14.95
N LYS A 24 10.20 2.35 14.85
CA LYS A 24 9.13 2.64 15.77
C LYS A 24 7.98 1.65 15.61
N PHE A 25 7.85 1.11 14.43
CA PHE A 25 6.76 0.20 14.08
C PHE A 25 7.36 -1.11 13.62
N ASN A 26 6.70 -2.19 13.94
CA ASN A 26 7.18 -3.51 13.54
C ASN A 26 6.74 -3.80 12.10
N ILE A 27 7.49 -3.26 11.15
CA ILE A 27 7.18 -3.48 9.75
C ILE A 27 7.50 -4.90 9.31
N MET A 28 8.36 -5.59 10.06
CA MET A 28 8.77 -6.94 9.68
C MET A 28 7.61 -7.93 9.66
N GLY A 29 6.55 -7.64 10.41
CA GLY A 29 5.38 -8.50 10.40
C GLY A 29 4.68 -8.56 9.05
N ALA A 30 4.98 -7.60 8.17
CA ALA A 30 4.37 -7.60 6.85
C ALA A 30 5.10 -8.53 5.86
N LEU A 31 6.28 -9.03 6.22
CA LEU A 31 7.06 -9.88 5.31
C LEU A 31 6.35 -11.16 4.94
N LYS A 32 5.46 -11.65 5.78
CA LYS A 32 4.74 -12.88 5.45
C LYS A 32 3.79 -12.70 4.28
N TYR A 33 3.49 -11.45 3.91
CA TYR A 33 2.60 -11.17 2.79
C TYR A 33 3.34 -10.92 1.49
N GLY A 34 4.63 -10.67 1.55
CA GLY A 34 5.40 -10.45 0.36
C GLY A 34 6.67 -9.66 0.63
N LYS A 35 7.41 -9.42 -0.44
CA LYS A 35 8.64 -8.66 -0.36
C LYS A 35 8.30 -7.18 -0.21
N LEU A 36 8.97 -6.52 0.73
CA LEU A 36 8.69 -5.11 1.01
C LEU A 36 9.35 -4.21 -0.03
N LYS A 37 8.60 -3.24 -0.51
CA LYS A 37 9.12 -2.22 -1.41
C LYS A 37 8.57 -0.86 -0.97
N VAL A 38 9.45 0.01 -0.48
CA VAL A 38 9.06 1.34 -0.03
C VAL A 38 8.90 2.25 -1.24
N LEU A 39 7.80 2.99 -1.28
CA LEU A 39 7.51 3.87 -2.41
C LEU A 39 8.04 5.28 -2.19
N LEU A 40 7.70 5.89 -1.08
CA LEU A 40 8.03 7.30 -0.82
C LEU A 40 8.75 7.44 0.50
N LYS A 41 9.55 8.51 0.61
CA LYS A 41 10.30 8.79 1.83
C LYS A 41 9.37 9.26 2.93
N GLU A 42 9.83 9.12 4.19
CA GLU A 42 8.97 9.36 5.34
C GLU A 42 8.48 10.80 5.45
N ASN A 43 9.18 11.76 4.89
CA ASN A 43 8.79 13.16 5.01
C ASN A 43 7.98 13.68 3.81
N THR A 44 7.61 12.80 2.90
CA THR A 44 6.87 13.22 1.72
C THR A 44 5.48 13.70 2.12
N GLN A 45 5.11 14.88 1.66
CA GLN A 45 3.81 15.47 1.92
C GLN A 45 3.28 16.14 0.67
N ILE A 46 1.94 16.20 0.58
CA ILE A 46 1.29 16.95 -0.47
C ILE A 46 0.83 18.26 0.15
N VAL A 47 1.48 19.35 -0.23
CA VAL A 47 1.18 20.65 0.38
C VAL A 47 0.36 21.52 -0.56
N LEU A 48 0.85 21.73 -1.78
CA LEU A 48 0.21 22.63 -2.73
C LEU A 48 -0.42 21.93 -3.92
N SER A 49 0.27 20.93 -4.45
CA SER A 49 -0.19 20.28 -5.66
C SER A 49 0.14 18.79 -5.60
N PRO A 50 -0.85 17.93 -5.83
CA PRO A 50 -0.60 16.49 -5.82
C PRO A 50 0.05 15.96 -7.09
N GLY A 51 0.14 16.77 -8.15
CA GLY A 51 0.59 16.30 -9.45
C GLY A 51 1.89 15.51 -9.43
N PRO A 52 2.97 16.06 -8.86
CA PRO A 52 4.24 15.34 -8.85
C PRO A 52 4.18 13.99 -8.12
N ILE A 53 3.42 13.92 -7.02
CA ILE A 53 3.27 12.66 -6.30
C ILE A 53 2.45 11.66 -7.09
N VAL A 54 1.40 12.13 -7.77
CA VAL A 54 0.61 11.26 -8.63
C VAL A 54 1.50 10.65 -9.72
N PHE A 55 2.31 11.47 -10.36
CA PHE A 55 3.20 10.98 -11.41
C PHE A 55 4.16 9.93 -10.86
N GLU A 56 4.76 10.21 -9.72
CA GLU A 56 5.72 9.29 -9.12
C GLU A 56 5.06 7.98 -8.71
N LEU A 57 3.88 8.06 -8.10
CA LEU A 57 3.18 6.85 -7.67
C LEU A 57 2.73 6.01 -8.86
N ARG A 58 2.31 6.64 -9.96
CA ARG A 58 1.95 5.88 -11.15
C ARG A 58 3.16 5.11 -11.69
N ARG A 59 4.32 5.74 -11.64
CA ARG A 59 5.54 5.09 -12.09
C ARG A 59 5.91 3.91 -11.19
N LEU A 60 5.79 4.11 -9.88
CA LEU A 60 6.20 3.10 -8.92
C LEU A 60 5.22 1.94 -8.80
N LEU A 61 3.94 2.19 -9.07
CA LEU A 61 2.90 1.17 -8.94
C LEU A 61 2.50 0.54 -10.26
N LYS A 62 3.20 0.85 -11.34
CA LYS A 62 2.77 0.42 -12.67
C LYS A 62 2.63 -1.09 -12.82
N ASN A 63 3.33 -1.86 -12.00
CA ASN A 63 3.27 -3.32 -12.06
C ASN A 63 2.42 -3.94 -10.96
N TYR A 64 1.59 -3.13 -10.30
CA TYR A 64 0.73 -3.63 -9.25
C TYR A 64 -0.23 -4.69 -9.79
N THR A 65 -0.39 -5.77 -9.03
CA THR A 65 -1.29 -6.87 -9.41
C THR A 65 -2.15 -7.29 -8.23
N SER A 66 -3.08 -8.21 -8.51
CA SER A 66 -3.97 -8.74 -7.48
C SER A 66 -3.26 -9.58 -6.42
N GLN A 67 -1.99 -9.91 -6.64
CA GLN A 67 -1.21 -10.64 -5.65
C GLN A 67 -0.50 -9.71 -4.66
N ASP A 68 -0.46 -8.43 -4.97
CA ASP A 68 0.31 -7.47 -4.21
C ASP A 68 -0.55 -6.77 -3.18
N TYR A 69 0.11 -6.08 -2.26
CA TYR A 69 -0.55 -5.37 -1.17
C TYR A 69 -0.04 -3.95 -1.08
N LEU A 70 -0.91 -3.05 -0.60
CA LEU A 70 -0.49 -1.72 -0.17
C LEU A 70 -0.47 -1.71 1.35
N LEU A 71 0.67 -1.41 1.94
CA LEU A 71 0.76 -1.22 3.38
C LEU A 71 0.44 0.24 3.65
N LEU A 72 -0.64 0.47 4.38
CA LEU A 72 -1.17 1.82 4.59
C LEU A 72 -0.33 2.56 5.62
N SER A 73 0.63 3.33 5.14
CA SER A 73 1.53 4.08 6.00
C SER A 73 1.77 5.45 5.41
N GLY A 74 1.86 6.45 6.27
CA GLY A 74 2.26 7.78 5.88
C GLY A 74 1.14 8.81 5.93
N ASP A 75 1.33 9.89 5.17
CA ASP A 75 0.37 10.97 5.08
C ASP A 75 -0.95 10.48 4.50
N PRO A 76 -2.08 10.78 5.13
CA PRO A 76 -3.38 10.29 4.63
C PRO A 76 -3.66 10.63 3.18
N ALA A 77 -3.24 11.82 2.71
CA ALA A 77 -3.47 12.18 1.32
C ALA A 77 -2.64 11.32 0.38
N VAL A 78 -1.43 10.96 0.78
CA VAL A 78 -0.57 10.08 0.00
C VAL A 78 -1.17 8.67 -0.04
N ILE A 79 -1.67 8.19 1.09
CA ILE A 79 -2.32 6.89 1.16
C ILE A 79 -3.51 6.84 0.20
N LEU A 80 -4.32 7.90 0.22
CA LEU A 80 -5.48 7.98 -0.68
C LEU A 80 -5.05 7.90 -2.14
N LEU A 81 -4.03 8.66 -2.52
CA LEU A 81 -3.57 8.66 -3.90
C LEU A 81 -3.03 7.29 -4.32
N ALA A 82 -2.27 6.65 -3.44
CA ALA A 82 -1.73 5.33 -3.76
C ALA A 82 -2.86 4.33 -4.01
N GLY A 83 -3.89 4.38 -3.17
CA GLY A 83 -5.05 3.49 -3.35
C GLY A 83 -5.79 3.76 -4.63
N MET A 84 -5.98 5.05 -4.97
CA MET A 84 -6.66 5.41 -6.21
C MET A 84 -5.89 4.90 -7.43
N ILE A 85 -4.58 5.07 -7.41
CA ILE A 85 -3.75 4.67 -8.53
C ILE A 85 -3.70 3.16 -8.67
N ALA A 86 -3.51 2.43 -7.57
CA ALA A 86 -3.50 0.98 -7.63
C ALA A 86 -4.84 0.45 -8.13
N SER A 87 -5.94 1.07 -7.68
CA SER A 87 -7.28 0.70 -8.12
C SER A 87 -7.45 0.93 -9.63
N ASP A 88 -6.96 2.07 -10.11
CA ASP A 88 -7.06 2.38 -11.52
C ASP A 88 -6.27 1.37 -12.36
N ILE A 89 -5.10 0.96 -11.88
CA ILE A 89 -4.25 0.02 -12.59
C ILE A 89 -4.85 -1.39 -12.58
N ASN A 90 -5.49 -1.77 -11.48
CA ASN A 90 -5.93 -3.15 -11.27
C ASN A 90 -7.45 -3.30 -11.28
N ASN A 91 -8.14 -2.48 -12.04
CA ASN A 91 -9.58 -2.64 -12.27
C ASN A 91 -10.42 -2.60 -10.99
N GLY A 92 -10.06 -1.72 -10.08
CA GLY A 92 -10.83 -1.53 -8.87
C GLY A 92 -10.57 -2.53 -7.77
N LYS A 93 -9.57 -3.38 -7.92
CA LYS A 93 -9.24 -4.39 -6.92
C LYS A 93 -7.90 -4.06 -6.27
N VAL A 94 -7.92 -3.87 -4.96
CA VAL A 94 -6.73 -3.51 -4.21
C VAL A 94 -6.72 -4.28 -2.91
N ASN A 95 -5.58 -4.90 -2.59
CA ASN A 95 -5.38 -5.51 -1.28
C ASN A 95 -4.57 -4.56 -0.44
N VAL A 96 -5.01 -4.35 0.80
CA VAL A 96 -4.27 -3.47 1.71
C VAL A 96 -3.93 -4.22 2.99
N LEU A 97 -2.87 -3.76 3.64
CA LEU A 97 -2.49 -4.26 4.95
C LEU A 97 -2.71 -3.15 5.96
N LYS A 98 -3.45 -3.46 7.00
CA LYS A 98 -3.70 -2.52 8.10
C LYS A 98 -3.03 -3.02 9.36
N TRP A 99 -2.57 -2.08 10.18
CA TRP A 99 -1.97 -2.40 11.46
C TRP A 99 -3.06 -2.47 12.53
N ASP A 100 -3.11 -3.58 13.24
CA ASP A 100 -4.02 -3.75 14.37
C ASP A 100 -3.26 -3.39 15.64
N ARG A 101 -3.68 -2.31 16.29
CA ARG A 101 -2.99 -1.81 17.47
C ARG A 101 -3.11 -2.76 18.66
N GLN A 102 -4.22 -3.44 18.74
CA GLN A 102 -4.45 -4.31 19.90
C GLN A 102 -3.67 -5.61 19.77
N GLU A 103 -3.75 -6.25 18.63
CA GLU A 103 -3.07 -7.51 18.39
C GLU A 103 -1.64 -7.32 17.91
N LYS A 104 -1.29 -6.10 17.51
CA LYS A 104 0.05 -5.76 17.05
C LYS A 104 0.49 -6.62 15.88
N VAL A 105 -0.41 -6.76 14.93
CA VAL A 105 -0.16 -7.50 13.69
C VAL A 105 -0.75 -6.74 12.54
N TYR A 106 -0.25 -7.04 11.33
CA TYR A 106 -0.89 -6.58 10.12
C TYR A 106 -1.94 -7.58 9.70
N TYR A 107 -3.05 -7.08 9.18
CA TYR A 107 -4.07 -7.96 8.61
C TYR A 107 -4.51 -7.42 7.26
N PRO A 108 -4.88 -8.34 6.35
CA PRO A 108 -5.22 -7.93 5.00
C PRO A 108 -6.69 -7.62 4.85
N LEU A 109 -6.97 -6.69 3.93
CA LEU A 109 -8.32 -6.42 3.47
C LEU A 109 -8.30 -6.44 1.95
N GLU A 110 -9.25 -7.14 1.36
CA GLU A 110 -9.41 -7.15 -0.09
C GLU A 110 -10.51 -6.18 -0.45
N ILE A 111 -10.16 -5.17 -1.23
CA ILE A 111 -11.12 -4.15 -1.64
C ILE A 111 -11.43 -4.34 -3.11
N ASN A 112 -12.70 -4.41 -3.43
CA ASN A 112 -13.15 -4.52 -4.81
C ASN A 112 -14.26 -3.49 -5.01
N LEU A 113 -13.97 -2.48 -5.81
CA LEU A 113 -14.91 -1.39 -6.04
C LEU A 113 -16.19 -1.83 -6.75
N HIS A 114 -16.14 -2.97 -7.41
CA HIS A 114 -17.30 -3.47 -8.14
C HIS A 114 -18.15 -4.40 -7.31
N GLU A 115 -17.72 -4.68 -6.10
CA GLU A 115 -18.48 -5.56 -5.23
C GLU A 115 -19.70 -4.85 -4.71
N ARG A 116 -20.82 -5.52 -4.79
CA ARG A 116 -22.05 -5.03 -4.18
C ARG A 116 -22.19 -5.70 -2.84
N GLY A 117 -22.30 -4.94 -1.80
CA GLY A 117 -22.50 -5.54 -0.50
C GLY A 117 -23.75 -6.38 -0.46
N ASP A 118 -23.93 -7.07 0.64
CA ASP A 118 -25.08 -7.92 0.85
C ASP A 118 -26.27 -7.12 1.35
N ILE A 119 -26.44 -5.96 0.79
CA ILE A 119 -27.51 -5.07 1.20
C ILE A 119 -28.68 -5.30 0.27
N ASP A 120 -29.79 -5.70 0.83
CA ASP A 120 -31.00 -5.85 0.07
C ASP A 120 -31.75 -4.55 0.03
N GLU A 121 -32.05 -4.14 -1.16
CA GLU A 121 -32.78 -2.91 -1.35
C GLU A 121 -34.26 -3.19 -1.47
#